data_c754b495c41d13427563d79a2f5d4ca0
#
_entry.id   c754b495c41d13427563d79a2f5d4ca0
#
_cell.length_a   1.000
_cell.length_b   1.000
_cell.length_c   1.000
_cell.angle_alpha   90.00
_cell.angle_beta   90.00
_cell.angle_gamma   90.00
#
_symmetry.space_group_name_H-M   'P 1'
#
loop_
_entity.id
_entity.type
_entity.pdbx_description
1 polymer ?
#
loop_
_entity_poly.entity_id
_entity_poly.type
_entity_poly.pdbx_seq_one_letter_code
_entity_poly.pdbx_strand_id
1 'polypeptide(L)'
;MDFSDSRDTLAGDNHKKRFFAGVPSIPKKDIEKMAVYLLFIQHILYSLAPKGKAAIVVPTGFLTKSGIAKKIREYLVKEKMLRGVISMPSNIFATTGTNVSILFIDRENKDGNVILMDASKLGTKEKVDGKNQRTVLSVDEITHIIKTFNAGKAEDDFCVTVSYADIEGKKFSFSAGQYFEVRIEYVELTPEEFVEKMDNFTSRLDEMFAESRRLEDEIKVQLGRVKYE
;
A
#
# COMPACT_ATOMS: atom_id res chain seq x y z
N MET A 1 6.74 -17.69 -17.30
CA MET A 1 7.39 -18.70 -16.43
C MET A 1 6.27 -19.40 -15.71
N ASP A 2 6.05 -20.66 -15.95
CA ASP A 2 5.00 -21.43 -15.29
C ASP A 2 5.52 -21.89 -13.91
N PHE A 3 4.97 -21.30 -12.84
CA PHE A 3 5.35 -21.64 -11.48
C PHE A 3 4.58 -22.85 -10.92
N SER A 4 3.58 -23.38 -11.64
CA SER A 4 2.76 -24.49 -11.17
C SER A 4 3.59 -25.74 -10.91
N ASP A 5 4.49 -26.07 -11.84
CA ASP A 5 5.35 -27.25 -11.76
C ASP A 5 6.47 -27.10 -10.72
N SER A 6 6.87 -25.85 -10.44
CA SER A 6 7.94 -25.55 -9.46
C SER A 6 7.42 -25.38 -8.03
N ARG A 7 6.11 -25.17 -7.84
CA ARG A 7 5.53 -24.84 -6.52
C ARG A 7 5.80 -25.91 -5.48
N ASP A 8 5.55 -27.17 -5.82
CA ASP A 8 5.69 -28.29 -4.87
C ASP A 8 7.16 -28.52 -4.56
N THR A 9 8.05 -28.33 -5.55
CA THR A 9 9.50 -28.34 -5.33
C THR A 9 9.93 -27.22 -4.38
N LEU A 10 9.45 -25.99 -4.58
CA LEU A 10 9.79 -24.84 -3.73
C LEU A 10 9.21 -24.96 -2.31
N ALA A 11 8.09 -25.67 -2.14
CA ALA A 11 7.49 -25.95 -0.83
C ALA A 11 8.18 -27.11 -0.08
N GLY A 12 9.05 -27.87 -0.76
CA GLY A 12 9.77 -29.01 -0.19
C GLY A 12 10.74 -28.62 0.92
N ASP A 13 11.12 -29.63 1.74
CA ASP A 13 11.95 -29.44 2.94
C ASP A 13 13.30 -28.75 2.67
N ASN A 14 13.91 -29.01 1.52
CA ASN A 14 15.17 -28.40 1.10
C ASN A 14 15.08 -26.88 0.94
N HIS A 15 13.89 -26.32 0.78
CA HIS A 15 13.66 -24.90 0.56
C HIS A 15 12.97 -24.17 1.73
N LYS A 16 12.59 -24.89 2.80
CA LYS A 16 11.88 -24.31 3.96
C LYS A 16 12.64 -23.16 4.62
N LYS A 17 13.97 -23.21 4.68
CA LYS A 17 14.78 -22.12 5.23
C LYS A 17 14.72 -20.87 4.35
N ARG A 18 14.64 -21.06 3.03
CA ARG A 18 14.55 -19.96 2.06
C ARG A 18 13.14 -19.36 2.04
N PHE A 19 12.11 -20.21 2.08
CA PHE A 19 10.70 -19.79 2.00
C PHE A 19 10.00 -20.03 3.33
N PHE A 20 10.56 -19.45 4.39
CA PHE A 20 10.14 -19.66 5.78
C PHE A 20 8.69 -19.25 6.07
N ALA A 21 8.17 -18.26 5.36
CA ALA A 21 6.78 -17.80 5.49
C ALA A 21 5.80 -18.64 4.67
N GLY A 22 6.31 -19.52 3.79
CA GLY A 22 5.55 -20.39 2.90
C GLY A 22 5.57 -19.95 1.45
N VAL A 23 5.05 -20.82 0.60
CA VAL A 23 4.91 -20.61 -0.85
C VAL A 23 3.45 -20.30 -1.17
N PRO A 24 3.15 -19.24 -1.96
CA PRO A 24 1.77 -18.93 -2.33
C PRO A 24 1.09 -20.12 -3.00
N SER A 25 -0.12 -20.45 -2.55
CA SER A 25 -0.93 -21.52 -3.13
C SER A 25 -2.22 -20.93 -3.68
N ILE A 26 -2.41 -21.04 -4.99
CA ILE A 26 -3.64 -20.64 -5.67
C ILE A 26 -4.07 -21.73 -6.66
N PRO A 27 -5.37 -21.80 -7.03
CA PRO A 27 -5.85 -22.72 -8.04
C PRO A 27 -5.11 -22.53 -9.38
N LYS A 28 -4.91 -23.63 -10.14
CA LYS A 28 -4.22 -23.60 -11.44
C LYS A 28 -4.82 -22.57 -12.41
N LYS A 29 -6.16 -22.41 -12.41
CA LYS A 29 -6.87 -21.44 -13.26
C LYS A 29 -6.55 -19.95 -12.94
N ASP A 30 -6.01 -19.67 -11.77
CA ASP A 30 -5.70 -18.31 -11.29
C ASP A 30 -4.20 -18.06 -11.12
N ILE A 31 -3.36 -18.90 -11.75
CA ILE A 31 -1.90 -18.89 -11.51
C ILE A 31 -1.26 -17.54 -11.85
N GLU A 32 -1.81 -16.80 -12.81
CA GLU A 32 -1.38 -15.46 -13.16
C GLU A 32 -1.50 -14.45 -12.01
N LYS A 33 -2.41 -14.74 -11.07
CA LYS A 33 -2.65 -13.90 -9.86
C LYS A 33 -1.75 -14.27 -8.70
N MET A 34 -0.83 -15.23 -8.88
CA MET A 34 0.06 -15.66 -7.80
C MET A 34 1.00 -14.53 -7.39
N ALA A 35 1.03 -14.26 -6.07
CA ALA A 35 1.87 -13.22 -5.49
C ALA A 35 3.35 -13.65 -5.42
N VAL A 36 3.97 -13.85 -6.59
CA VAL A 36 5.35 -14.34 -6.75
C VAL A 36 6.36 -13.41 -6.05
N TYR A 37 6.08 -12.12 -5.95
CA TYR A 37 6.93 -11.16 -5.25
C TYR A 37 7.20 -11.57 -3.79
N LEU A 38 6.30 -12.33 -3.15
CA LEU A 38 6.51 -12.85 -1.79
C LEU A 38 7.65 -13.87 -1.72
N LEU A 39 7.90 -14.60 -2.80
CA LEU A 39 9.05 -15.51 -2.90
C LEU A 39 10.35 -14.72 -3.07
N PHE A 40 10.32 -13.66 -3.88
CA PHE A 40 11.49 -12.80 -4.07
C PHE A 40 11.91 -12.11 -2.78
N ILE A 41 10.96 -11.59 -1.98
CA ILE A 41 11.28 -11.01 -0.67
C ILE A 41 11.97 -12.04 0.23
N GLN A 42 11.41 -13.24 0.35
CA GLN A 42 11.98 -14.31 1.16
C GLN A 42 13.37 -14.73 0.66
N HIS A 43 13.55 -14.80 -0.66
CA HIS A 43 14.86 -15.12 -1.25
C HIS A 43 15.90 -14.03 -0.96
N ILE A 44 15.54 -12.76 -1.05
CA ILE A 44 16.41 -11.65 -0.68
C ILE A 44 16.84 -11.80 0.79
N LEU A 45 15.87 -12.02 1.70
CA LEU A 45 16.16 -12.17 3.13
C LEU A 45 17.08 -13.36 3.42
N TYR A 46 16.90 -14.47 2.71
CA TYR A 46 17.77 -15.65 2.81
C TYR A 46 19.19 -15.38 2.32
N SER A 47 19.33 -14.59 1.25
CA SER A 47 20.62 -14.34 0.56
C SER A 47 21.40 -13.17 1.15
N LEU A 48 20.81 -12.36 2.02
CA LEU A 48 21.48 -11.22 2.64
C LEU A 48 22.67 -11.67 3.51
N ALA A 49 23.81 -11.07 3.29
CA ALA A 49 24.98 -11.20 4.17
C ALA A 49 24.68 -10.67 5.59
N PRO A 50 25.48 -10.99 6.62
CA PRO A 50 25.27 -10.56 8.01
C PRO A 50 25.07 -9.05 8.19
N LYS A 51 25.72 -8.21 7.38
CA LYS A 51 25.59 -6.74 7.34
C LYS A 51 24.87 -6.25 6.08
N GLY A 52 24.13 -7.16 5.42
CA GLY A 52 23.52 -6.89 4.14
C GLY A 52 22.34 -5.91 4.25
N LYS A 53 22.21 -5.09 3.19
CA LYS A 53 21.09 -4.17 2.99
C LYS A 53 20.40 -4.52 1.68
N ALA A 54 19.10 -4.27 1.61
CA ALA A 54 18.33 -4.44 0.39
C ALA A 54 17.23 -3.39 0.28
N ALA A 55 16.84 -3.09 -0.94
CA ALA A 55 15.63 -2.36 -1.24
C ALA A 55 14.81 -3.16 -2.28
N ILE A 56 13.51 -3.23 -2.09
CA ILE A 56 12.63 -3.94 -3.00
C ILE A 56 11.33 -3.16 -3.19
N VAL A 57 10.88 -3.07 -4.45
CA VAL A 57 9.56 -2.52 -4.78
C VAL A 57 8.53 -3.62 -4.60
N VAL A 58 7.48 -3.33 -3.85
CA VAL A 58 6.39 -4.25 -3.55
C VAL A 58 5.04 -3.58 -3.84
N PRO A 59 3.98 -4.33 -4.18
CA PRO A 59 2.63 -3.78 -4.20
C PRO A 59 2.26 -3.23 -2.81
N THR A 60 1.64 -2.04 -2.75
CA THR A 60 1.29 -1.40 -1.46
C THR A 60 0.41 -2.30 -0.58
N GLY A 61 -0.39 -3.19 -1.17
CA GLY A 61 -1.14 -4.19 -0.41
C GLY A 61 -0.27 -5.11 0.47
N PHE A 62 1.02 -5.28 0.18
CA PHE A 62 1.95 -6.03 1.06
C PHE A 62 2.01 -5.44 2.46
N LEU A 63 1.84 -4.13 2.62
CA LEU A 63 2.02 -3.43 3.89
C LEU A 63 1.00 -3.85 4.97
N THR A 64 -0.17 -4.34 4.55
CA THR A 64 -1.29 -4.67 5.46
C THR A 64 -1.88 -6.06 5.28
N LYS A 65 -1.62 -6.72 4.13
CA LYS A 65 -2.23 -8.01 3.77
C LYS A 65 -1.88 -9.11 4.78
N SER A 66 -2.84 -9.98 5.08
CA SER A 66 -2.68 -11.16 5.93
C SER A 66 -1.89 -12.31 5.24
N GLY A 67 -1.78 -13.45 5.91
CA GLY A 67 -1.14 -14.66 5.36
C GLY A 67 0.38 -14.56 5.25
N ILE A 68 0.95 -15.01 4.14
CA ILE A 68 2.40 -15.03 3.91
C ILE A 68 3.01 -13.63 4.03
N ALA A 69 2.34 -12.60 3.51
CA ALA A 69 2.81 -11.22 3.62
C ALA A 69 2.96 -10.79 5.08
N LYS A 70 1.98 -11.13 5.95
CA LYS A 70 2.06 -10.84 7.38
C LYS A 70 3.23 -11.57 8.04
N LYS A 71 3.42 -12.86 7.75
CA LYS A 71 4.54 -13.64 8.31
C LYS A 71 5.91 -13.06 7.92
N ILE A 72 6.06 -12.54 6.70
CA ILE A 72 7.28 -11.86 6.27
C ILE A 72 7.49 -10.56 7.06
N ARG A 73 6.44 -9.75 7.24
CA ARG A 73 6.52 -8.52 8.04
C ARG A 73 6.84 -8.81 9.52
N GLU A 74 6.21 -9.83 10.11
CA GLU A 74 6.54 -10.30 11.46
C GLU A 74 8.01 -10.69 11.60
N TYR A 75 8.55 -11.40 10.62
CA TYR A 75 9.97 -11.78 10.59
C TYR A 75 10.87 -10.54 10.56
N LEU A 76 10.59 -9.59 9.65
CA LEU A 76 11.37 -8.34 9.53
C LEU A 76 11.38 -7.52 10.82
N VAL A 77 10.26 -7.50 11.55
CA VAL A 77 10.13 -6.78 12.83
C VAL A 77 10.83 -7.51 13.95
N LYS A 78 10.62 -8.82 14.10
CA LYS A 78 11.23 -9.65 15.16
C LYS A 78 12.74 -9.71 15.05
N GLU A 79 13.26 -9.82 13.83
CA GLU A 79 14.70 -9.81 13.56
C GLU A 79 15.29 -8.39 13.51
N LYS A 80 14.45 -7.35 13.71
CA LYS A 80 14.86 -5.94 13.68
C LYS A 80 15.61 -5.55 12.40
N MET A 81 15.11 -6.02 11.27
CA MET A 81 15.75 -5.82 9.96
C MET A 81 15.04 -4.77 9.10
N LEU A 82 13.86 -4.29 9.49
CA LEU A 82 13.15 -3.27 8.74
C LEU A 82 13.77 -1.90 9.00
N ARG A 83 14.34 -1.28 7.97
CA ARG A 83 14.86 0.10 8.05
C ARG A 83 13.76 1.12 7.80
N GLY A 84 12.85 0.83 6.87
CA GLY A 84 11.72 1.69 6.59
C GLY A 84 10.94 1.30 5.35
N VAL A 85 9.87 2.04 5.12
CA VAL A 85 8.97 1.87 3.96
C VAL A 85 8.58 3.24 3.42
N ILE A 86 8.57 3.38 2.10
CA ILE A 86 8.07 4.56 1.41
C ILE A 86 6.91 4.12 0.50
N SER A 87 5.71 4.61 0.77
CA SER A 87 4.58 4.46 -0.14
C SER A 87 4.70 5.48 -1.28
N MET A 88 4.70 4.99 -2.52
CA MET A 88 4.92 5.81 -3.70
C MET A 88 3.58 6.27 -4.30
N PRO A 89 3.59 7.35 -5.12
CA PRO A 89 2.41 7.78 -5.87
C PRO A 89 1.84 6.69 -6.77
N SER A 90 0.54 6.78 -7.05
CA SER A 90 -0.09 5.92 -8.07
C SER A 90 0.54 6.17 -9.44
N ASN A 91 0.47 5.17 -10.32
CA ASN A 91 0.98 5.27 -11.70
C ASN A 91 2.46 5.67 -11.82
N ILE A 92 3.28 5.38 -10.80
CA ILE A 92 4.75 5.60 -10.91
C ILE A 92 5.34 4.76 -12.06
N PHE A 93 4.71 3.61 -12.38
CA PHE A 93 4.95 2.84 -13.58
C PHE A 93 3.80 3.07 -14.57
N ALA A 94 4.10 3.62 -15.73
CA ALA A 94 3.12 4.04 -16.74
C ALA A 94 2.14 2.95 -17.21
N THR A 95 2.49 1.67 -17.09
CA THR A 95 1.71 0.54 -17.59
C THR A 95 0.84 -0.14 -16.54
N THR A 96 0.97 0.23 -15.27
CA THR A 96 0.23 -0.41 -14.18
C THR A 96 -0.37 0.64 -13.24
N GLY A 97 -1.69 0.58 -13.05
CA GLY A 97 -2.37 1.39 -12.03
C GLY A 97 -2.12 0.90 -10.58
N THR A 98 -1.24 -0.08 -10.40
CA THR A 98 -0.95 -0.64 -9.08
C THR A 98 -0.11 0.32 -8.26
N ASN A 99 -0.59 0.68 -7.08
CA ASN A 99 0.20 1.43 -6.11
C ASN A 99 1.32 0.55 -5.57
N VAL A 100 2.52 1.11 -5.51
CA VAL A 100 3.71 0.42 -5.03
C VAL A 100 4.33 1.12 -3.84
N SER A 101 5.11 0.37 -3.07
CA SER A 101 5.90 0.88 -1.97
C SER A 101 7.33 0.33 -2.06
N ILE A 102 8.29 1.08 -1.56
CA ILE A 102 9.68 0.63 -1.47
C ILE A 102 9.94 0.18 -0.04
N LEU A 103 10.35 -1.06 0.10
CA LEU A 103 10.72 -1.67 1.37
C LEU A 103 12.25 -1.65 1.51
N PHE A 104 12.75 -1.05 2.57
CA PHE A 104 14.17 -0.98 2.90
C PHE A 104 14.49 -1.94 4.04
N ILE A 105 15.46 -2.80 3.81
CA ILE A 105 15.90 -3.86 4.74
C ILE A 105 17.36 -3.57 5.10
N ASP A 106 17.67 -3.62 6.39
CA ASP A 106 19.02 -3.45 6.91
C ASP A 106 19.24 -4.39 8.10
N ARG A 107 20.14 -5.35 7.97
CA ARG A 107 20.44 -6.29 9.05
C ARG A 107 21.12 -5.66 10.27
N GLU A 108 21.67 -4.46 10.12
CA GLU A 108 22.27 -3.70 11.21
C GLU A 108 21.32 -2.69 11.89
N ASN A 109 20.04 -2.67 11.52
CA ASN A 109 19.03 -1.75 12.10
C ASN A 109 18.48 -2.24 13.47
N LYS A 110 19.23 -3.04 14.23
CA LYS A 110 18.72 -3.73 15.43
C LYS A 110 18.25 -2.80 16.54
N ASP A 111 18.94 -1.68 16.72
CA ASP A 111 18.63 -0.68 17.76
C ASP A 111 17.98 0.58 17.18
N GLY A 112 17.76 0.60 15.87
CA GLY A 112 17.21 1.74 15.17
C GLY A 112 15.68 1.74 15.13
N ASN A 113 15.13 2.91 14.94
CA ASN A 113 13.72 3.10 14.64
C ASN A 113 13.42 2.81 13.17
N VAL A 114 12.17 2.55 12.88
CA VAL A 114 11.66 2.29 11.53
C VAL A 114 11.02 3.55 10.99
N ILE A 115 11.36 3.92 9.76
CA ILE A 115 10.83 5.10 9.08
C ILE A 115 9.68 4.66 8.17
N LEU A 116 8.49 5.16 8.42
CA LEU A 116 7.33 4.93 7.57
C LEU A 116 6.93 6.25 6.91
N MET A 117 6.96 6.29 5.58
CA MET A 117 6.72 7.49 4.80
C MET A 117 5.59 7.28 3.80
N ASP A 118 4.74 8.28 3.67
CA ASP A 118 3.68 8.33 2.67
C ASP A 118 3.94 9.44 1.64
N ALA A 119 4.58 9.08 0.55
CA ALA A 119 4.81 9.96 -0.60
C ALA A 119 3.69 9.86 -1.66
N SER A 120 2.58 9.19 -1.36
CA SER A 120 1.52 8.89 -2.34
C SER A 120 0.84 10.14 -2.94
N LYS A 121 0.94 11.28 -2.26
CA LYS A 121 0.36 12.56 -2.68
C LYS A 121 1.30 13.40 -3.56
N LEU A 122 2.56 12.98 -3.70
CA LEU A 122 3.57 13.71 -4.48
C LEU A 122 3.48 13.40 -5.97
N GLY A 123 4.15 14.22 -6.75
CA GLY A 123 4.31 14.06 -8.19
C GLY A 123 3.17 14.63 -9.03
N THR A 124 3.50 14.88 -10.28
CA THR A 124 2.58 15.39 -11.30
C THR A 124 2.20 14.28 -12.27
N LYS A 125 0.92 14.19 -12.60
CA LYS A 125 0.42 13.21 -13.57
C LYS A 125 0.66 13.71 -14.99
N GLU A 126 1.40 12.95 -15.78
CA GLU A 126 1.67 13.21 -17.19
C GLU A 126 1.01 12.13 -18.06
N LYS A 127 0.59 12.51 -19.27
CA LYS A 127 0.11 11.54 -20.27
C LYS A 127 1.31 11.00 -21.04
N VAL A 128 1.40 9.66 -21.08
CA VAL A 128 2.38 8.94 -21.90
C VAL A 128 1.61 8.30 -23.07
N ASP A 129 2.08 8.52 -24.29
CA ASP A 129 1.51 7.92 -25.53
C ASP A 129 -0.02 8.13 -25.71
N GLY A 130 -0.54 9.26 -25.21
CA GLY A 130 -1.94 9.65 -25.38
C GLY A 130 -2.98 8.84 -24.59
N LYS A 131 -2.63 7.69 -24.05
CA LYS A 131 -3.56 6.77 -23.34
C LYS A 131 -3.19 6.50 -21.88
N ASN A 132 -1.90 6.37 -21.60
CA ASN A 132 -1.43 5.99 -20.26
C ASN A 132 -1.07 7.23 -19.46
N GLN A 133 -1.36 7.20 -18.15
CA GLN A 133 -0.90 8.21 -17.19
C GLN A 133 0.32 7.69 -16.46
N ARG A 134 1.31 8.56 -16.28
CA ARG A 134 2.47 8.34 -15.44
C ARG A 134 2.57 9.46 -14.42
N THR A 135 2.91 9.13 -13.17
CA THR A 135 3.26 10.13 -12.17
C THR A 135 4.77 10.31 -12.18
N VAL A 136 5.20 11.57 -12.32
CA VAL A 136 6.61 11.94 -12.33
C VAL A 136 6.89 12.80 -11.10
N LEU A 137 7.88 12.41 -10.32
CA LEU A 137 8.38 13.17 -9.18
C LEU A 137 9.37 14.23 -9.68
N SER A 138 9.27 15.43 -9.18
CA SER A 138 10.27 16.48 -9.40
C SER A 138 11.57 16.18 -8.65
N VAL A 139 12.66 16.84 -9.05
CA VAL A 139 13.95 16.70 -8.35
C VAL A 139 13.85 17.15 -6.90
N ASP A 140 13.05 18.18 -6.62
CA ASP A 140 12.85 18.69 -5.26
C ASP A 140 12.08 17.69 -4.39
N GLU A 141 11.02 17.06 -4.93
CA GLU A 141 10.27 16.01 -4.23
C GLU A 141 11.14 14.79 -3.94
N ILE A 142 11.95 14.36 -4.90
CA ILE A 142 12.91 13.24 -4.70
C ILE A 142 13.92 13.61 -3.61
N THR A 143 14.46 14.84 -3.66
CA THR A 143 15.41 15.33 -2.67
C THR A 143 14.79 15.43 -1.28
N HIS A 144 13.55 15.86 -1.19
CA HIS A 144 12.77 15.92 0.06
C HIS A 144 12.59 14.51 0.65
N ILE A 145 12.12 13.56 -0.15
CA ILE A 145 11.98 12.14 0.26
C ILE A 145 13.31 11.61 0.83
N ILE A 146 14.40 11.78 0.10
CA ILE A 146 15.71 11.26 0.50
C ILE A 146 16.20 11.92 1.79
N LYS A 147 16.10 13.24 1.91
CA LYS A 147 16.54 13.98 3.10
C LYS A 147 15.73 13.60 4.33
N THR A 148 14.39 13.56 4.22
CA THR A 148 13.50 13.21 5.32
C THR A 148 13.69 11.76 5.76
N PHE A 149 13.83 10.82 4.82
CA PHE A 149 14.11 9.42 5.12
C PHE A 149 15.44 9.24 5.84
N ASN A 150 16.49 9.89 5.37
CA ASN A 150 17.83 9.79 5.99
C ASN A 150 17.90 10.48 7.37
N ALA A 151 17.20 11.59 7.54
CA ALA A 151 17.13 12.30 8.82
C ALA A 151 16.33 11.55 9.87
N GLY A 152 15.37 10.71 9.46
CA GLY A 152 14.48 10.00 10.37
C GLY A 152 13.60 10.93 11.21
N LYS A 153 13.33 12.15 10.72
CA LYS A 153 12.46 13.11 11.41
C LYS A 153 11.02 12.93 11.00
N ALA A 154 10.13 12.92 11.99
CA ALA A 154 8.70 12.94 11.74
C ALA A 154 8.28 14.24 11.05
N GLU A 155 7.35 14.14 10.11
CA GLU A 155 6.73 15.24 9.38
C GLU A 155 5.25 14.90 9.21
N ASP A 156 4.38 15.84 9.58
CA ASP A 156 2.94 15.65 9.60
C ASP A 156 2.43 15.10 8.26
N ASP A 157 1.58 14.06 8.33
CA ASP A 157 0.95 13.39 7.18
C ASP A 157 1.91 12.89 6.08
N PHE A 158 3.22 12.93 6.33
CA PHE A 158 4.23 12.53 5.37
C PHE A 158 5.18 11.44 5.90
N CYS A 159 5.76 11.63 7.09
CA CYS A 159 6.77 10.72 7.63
C CYS A 159 6.61 10.54 9.13
N VAL A 160 6.69 9.30 9.58
CA VAL A 160 6.72 8.97 11.01
C VAL A 160 7.86 8.00 11.30
N THR A 161 8.49 8.19 12.45
CA THR A 161 9.49 7.27 12.97
C THR A 161 8.91 6.52 14.15
N VAL A 162 8.91 5.20 14.05
CA VAL A 162 8.24 4.31 15.00
C VAL A 162 9.20 3.24 15.52
N SER A 163 8.92 2.73 16.71
CA SER A 163 9.65 1.57 17.24
C SER A 163 9.12 0.26 16.66
N TYR A 164 9.91 -0.80 16.78
CA TYR A 164 9.44 -2.15 16.46
C TYR A 164 8.25 -2.59 17.31
N ALA A 165 8.19 -2.15 18.58
CA ALA A 165 7.09 -2.44 19.47
C ALA A 165 5.78 -1.76 19.02
N ASP A 166 5.84 -0.53 18.51
CA ASP A 166 4.68 0.15 17.94
C ASP A 166 4.12 -0.60 16.72
N ILE A 167 5.02 -1.13 15.87
CA ILE A 167 4.64 -1.91 14.71
C ILE A 167 3.98 -3.23 15.13
N GLU A 168 4.51 -3.88 16.15
CA GLU A 168 3.92 -5.10 16.72
C GLU A 168 2.53 -4.83 17.28
N GLY A 169 2.36 -3.75 18.06
CA GLY A 169 1.09 -3.30 18.61
C GLY A 169 0.04 -3.02 17.52
N LYS A 170 0.45 -2.57 16.35
CA LYS A 170 -0.41 -2.35 15.17
C LYS A 170 -0.45 -3.55 14.21
N LYS A 171 -0.34 -4.79 14.75
CA LYS A 171 -0.48 -6.06 14.01
C LYS A 171 0.48 -6.19 12.83
N PHE A 172 1.69 -5.64 12.97
CA PHE A 172 2.75 -5.63 11.96
C PHE A 172 2.34 -4.91 10.67
N SER A 173 1.54 -3.87 10.76
CA SER A 173 1.24 -3.00 9.62
C SER A 173 2.43 -2.09 9.32
N PHE A 174 2.76 -1.93 8.04
CA PHE A 174 3.80 -1.03 7.57
C PHE A 174 3.24 0.23 6.88
N SER A 175 1.93 0.44 6.97
CA SER A 175 1.27 1.61 6.39
C SER A 175 1.47 2.83 7.28
N ALA A 176 2.15 3.87 6.80
CA ALA A 176 2.44 5.10 7.53
C ALA A 176 1.18 5.76 8.08
N GLY A 177 0.09 5.80 7.31
CA GLY A 177 -1.17 6.42 7.71
C GLY A 177 -1.83 5.83 8.96
N GLN A 178 -1.40 4.63 9.43
CA GLN A 178 -1.88 4.08 10.69
C GLN A 178 -1.14 4.64 11.92
N TYR A 179 -0.06 5.39 11.69
CA TYR A 179 0.80 5.94 12.74
C TYR A 179 0.76 7.46 12.81
N PHE A 180 0.20 8.11 11.82
CA PHE A 180 -0.03 9.55 11.87
C PHE A 180 -1.02 9.88 12.99
N GLU A 181 -0.79 11.00 13.64
CA GLU A 181 -1.73 11.54 14.61
C GLU A 181 -2.99 12.01 13.90
N VAL A 182 -4.14 11.55 14.36
CA VAL A 182 -5.41 12.08 13.89
C VAL A 182 -5.62 13.43 14.57
N ARG A 183 -5.36 14.51 13.87
CA ARG A 183 -5.75 15.84 14.32
C ARG A 183 -7.24 15.98 14.08
N ILE A 184 -8.03 15.91 15.14
CA ILE A 184 -9.44 16.26 15.07
C ILE A 184 -9.49 17.78 15.14
N GLU A 185 -9.66 18.44 13.99
CA GLU A 185 -10.03 19.83 13.95
C GLU A 185 -11.47 19.93 14.45
N TYR A 186 -11.62 20.36 15.69
CA TYR A 186 -12.94 20.71 16.20
C TYR A 186 -13.36 22.00 15.49
N VAL A 187 -14.30 21.90 14.59
CA VAL A 187 -14.98 23.09 14.06
C VAL A 187 -15.93 23.53 15.15
N GLU A 188 -15.59 24.60 15.86
CA GLU A 188 -16.51 25.24 16.79
C GLU A 188 -17.65 25.87 15.97
N LEU A 189 -18.76 25.18 15.93
CA LEU A 189 -20.00 25.66 15.35
C LEU A 189 -20.90 26.12 16.47
N THR A 190 -21.54 27.26 16.28
CA THR A 190 -22.69 27.60 17.13
C THR A 190 -23.83 26.61 16.89
N PRO A 191 -24.76 26.43 17.83
CA PRO A 191 -25.91 25.57 17.64
C PRO A 191 -26.70 25.90 16.37
N GLU A 192 -26.81 27.18 16.04
CA GLU A 192 -27.50 27.68 14.86
C GLU A 192 -26.78 27.31 13.56
N GLU A 193 -25.47 27.50 13.52
CA GLU A 193 -24.63 27.09 12.36
C GLU A 193 -24.63 25.58 12.15
N PHE A 194 -24.69 24.80 13.23
CA PHE A 194 -24.83 23.36 13.14
C PHE A 194 -26.15 22.94 12.50
N VAL A 195 -27.26 23.53 12.95
CA VAL A 195 -28.59 23.26 12.40
C VAL A 195 -28.63 23.64 10.91
N GLU A 196 -28.15 24.82 10.55
CA GLU A 196 -28.10 25.25 9.13
C GLU A 196 -27.28 24.27 8.26
N LYS A 197 -26.12 23.83 8.74
CA LYS A 197 -25.32 22.84 8.01
C LYS A 197 -26.03 21.49 7.88
N MET A 198 -26.72 21.04 8.93
CA MET A 198 -27.47 19.78 8.89
C MET A 198 -28.63 19.86 7.91
N ASP A 199 -29.36 20.97 7.88
CA ASP A 199 -30.46 21.20 6.94
C ASP A 199 -29.95 21.23 5.49
N ASN A 200 -28.81 21.89 5.25
CA ASN A 200 -28.16 21.88 3.94
C ASN A 200 -27.71 20.48 3.51
N PHE A 201 -27.13 19.68 4.41
CA PHE A 201 -26.74 18.29 4.10
C PHE A 201 -27.98 17.43 3.81
N THR A 202 -29.03 17.56 4.59
CA THR A 202 -30.29 16.81 4.40
C THR A 202 -30.90 17.15 3.04
N SER A 203 -30.99 18.43 2.70
CA SER A 203 -31.54 18.88 1.41
C SER A 203 -30.72 18.33 0.23
N ARG A 204 -29.40 18.37 0.31
CA ARG A 204 -28.53 17.79 -0.74
C ARG A 204 -28.68 16.28 -0.86
N LEU A 205 -28.84 15.57 0.25
CA LEU A 205 -29.08 14.12 0.24
C LEU A 205 -30.41 13.79 -0.43
N ASP A 206 -31.46 14.56 -0.13
CA ASP A 206 -32.79 14.38 -0.74
C ASP A 206 -32.76 14.61 -2.26
N GLU A 207 -32.01 15.65 -2.71
CA GLU A 207 -31.80 15.90 -4.15
C GLU A 207 -31.03 14.72 -4.79
N MET A 208 -29.96 14.22 -4.15
CA MET A 208 -29.20 13.09 -4.69
C MET A 208 -30.05 11.80 -4.74
N PHE A 209 -30.89 11.54 -3.76
CA PHE A 209 -31.80 10.40 -3.77
C PHE A 209 -32.87 10.54 -4.84
N ALA A 210 -33.38 11.75 -5.07
CA ALA A 210 -34.33 12.00 -6.16
C ALA A 210 -33.70 11.75 -7.53
N GLU A 211 -32.48 12.24 -7.74
CA GLU A 211 -31.72 12.01 -8.98
C GLU A 211 -31.37 10.53 -9.17
N SER A 212 -31.00 9.83 -8.10
CA SER A 212 -30.72 8.39 -8.15
C SER A 212 -31.97 7.61 -8.63
N ARG A 213 -33.13 7.92 -8.08
CA ARG A 213 -34.39 7.29 -8.51
C ARG A 213 -34.71 7.58 -9.97
N ARG A 214 -34.52 8.82 -10.41
CA ARG A 214 -34.73 9.21 -11.82
C ARG A 214 -33.82 8.41 -12.76
N LEU A 215 -32.52 8.30 -12.43
CA LEU A 215 -31.56 7.52 -13.21
C LEU A 215 -31.86 6.03 -13.21
N GLU A 216 -32.33 5.47 -12.09
CA GLU A 216 -32.76 4.08 -12.00
C GLU A 216 -33.93 3.79 -12.96
N ASP A 217 -34.93 4.67 -13.00
CA ASP A 217 -36.05 4.52 -13.91
C ASP A 217 -35.65 4.68 -15.38
N GLU A 218 -34.76 5.62 -15.70
CA GLU A 218 -34.21 5.73 -17.05
C GLU A 218 -33.45 4.45 -17.48
N ILE A 219 -32.63 3.87 -16.60
CA ILE A 219 -31.95 2.60 -16.86
C ILE A 219 -32.95 1.48 -17.14
N LYS A 220 -34.02 1.36 -16.33
CA LYS A 220 -35.08 0.35 -16.54
C LYS A 220 -35.74 0.52 -17.89
N VAL A 221 -36.05 1.78 -18.28
CA VAL A 221 -36.65 2.07 -19.59
C VAL A 221 -35.72 1.69 -20.74
N GLN A 222 -34.42 2.02 -20.62
CA GLN A 222 -33.43 1.66 -21.65
C GLN A 222 -33.24 0.15 -21.76
N LEU A 223 -33.15 -0.56 -20.66
CA LEU A 223 -33.07 -2.02 -20.65
C LEU A 223 -34.29 -2.67 -21.29
N GLY A 224 -35.50 -2.13 -21.07
CA GLY A 224 -36.72 -2.62 -21.69
C GLY A 224 -36.79 -2.42 -23.23
N ARG A 225 -35.91 -1.56 -23.79
CA ARG A 225 -35.82 -1.31 -25.23
C ARG A 225 -34.83 -2.27 -25.93
N VAL A 226 -33.97 -2.97 -25.15
CA VAL A 226 -33.03 -3.92 -25.72
C VAL A 226 -33.78 -5.15 -26.21
N LYS A 227 -33.73 -5.38 -27.54
CA LYS A 227 -34.26 -6.60 -28.18
C LYS A 227 -33.08 -7.43 -28.63
N TYR A 228 -33.17 -8.74 -28.42
CA TYR A 228 -32.24 -9.70 -29.01
C TYR A 228 -32.76 -9.98 -30.44
N GLU A 229 -31.96 -9.68 -31.46
CA GLU A 229 -32.17 -10.09 -32.85
C GLU A 229 -31.46 -11.41 -33.13
#